data_d05821a54b379324259808ae6f90425d
#
_entry.id   d05821a54b379324259808ae6f90425d
#
_cell.length_a   1.000
_cell.length_b   1.000
_cell.length_c   1.000
_cell.angle_alpha   90.00
_cell.angle_beta   90.00
_cell.angle_gamma   90.00
#
_symmetry.space_group_name_H-M   'P 1'
#
loop_
_entity.id
_entity.type
_entity.pdbx_description
1 polymer ?
#
loop_
_entity_poly.entity_id
_entity_poly.type
_entity_poly.pdbx_seq_one_letter_code
_entity_poly.pdbx_strand_id
1 'polypeptide(L)'
;MRPVIYAFKACKAIHLKIATVFWTTYTRIIFWINGVKCDSLKALGRARVNVSLGGKATIGNGFYIRTGQSYTEVGNLGTRILVGPQGILTIGNNVGMSNATIVADQSVTIGDNVMIGGGVQIFDTNFHSTDPIIRTSGTETRDDVKKAPIAIGNNVFIGTNSLICKGVTIGDGAIIAAGSVSVKSVPSG
;
A
#
# COMPACT_ATOMS: atom_id res chain seq x y z
N MET A 1 22.81 -35.96 -1.28
CA MET A 1 21.70 -35.01 -1.52
C MET A 1 21.48 -34.00 -0.39
N ARG A 2 21.39 -34.42 0.89
CA ARG A 2 21.16 -33.47 2.02
C ARG A 2 22.14 -32.27 2.10
N PRO A 3 23.50 -32.43 1.97
CA PRO A 3 24.42 -31.29 2.07
C PRO A 3 24.19 -30.20 1.03
N VAL A 4 23.88 -30.57 -0.22
CA VAL A 4 23.60 -29.61 -1.29
C VAL A 4 22.33 -28.79 -1.00
N ILE A 5 21.30 -29.42 -0.43
CA ILE A 5 20.06 -28.73 -0.04
C ILE A 5 20.35 -27.72 1.07
N TYR A 6 21.17 -28.08 2.07
CA TYR A 6 21.54 -27.16 3.14
C TYR A 6 22.35 -25.97 2.62
N ALA A 7 23.35 -26.22 1.75
CA ALA A 7 24.13 -25.17 1.13
C ALA A 7 23.24 -24.20 0.32
N PHE A 8 22.33 -24.74 -0.50
CA PHE A 8 21.36 -23.92 -1.26
C PHE A 8 20.47 -23.06 -0.35
N LYS A 9 19.90 -23.65 0.71
CA LYS A 9 19.08 -22.91 1.68
C LYS A 9 19.89 -21.83 2.40
N ALA A 10 21.14 -22.10 2.77
CA ALA A 10 22.03 -21.12 3.38
C ALA A 10 22.32 -19.95 2.42
N CYS A 11 22.68 -20.25 1.16
CA CYS A 11 22.89 -19.22 0.13
C CYS A 11 21.62 -18.36 -0.07
N LYS A 12 20.44 -19.00 -0.13
CA LYS A 12 19.16 -18.28 -0.24
C LYS A 12 18.92 -17.36 0.97
N ALA A 13 19.22 -17.82 2.18
CA ALA A 13 19.06 -17.02 3.40
C ALA A 13 20.00 -15.80 3.42
N ILE A 14 21.26 -15.99 3.00
CA ILE A 14 22.25 -14.91 2.87
C ILE A 14 21.78 -13.91 1.81
N HIS A 15 21.37 -14.40 0.64
CA HIS A 15 20.83 -13.55 -0.43
C HIS A 15 19.65 -12.69 0.08
N LEU A 16 18.69 -13.29 0.79
CA LEU A 16 17.55 -12.56 1.35
C LEU A 16 17.97 -11.48 2.35
N LYS A 17 18.98 -11.74 3.20
CA LYS A 17 19.52 -10.72 4.12
C LYS A 17 20.14 -9.55 3.36
N ILE A 18 20.99 -9.83 2.38
CA ILE A 18 21.64 -8.80 1.54
C ILE A 18 20.58 -8.01 0.78
N ALA A 19 19.64 -8.69 0.14
CA ALA A 19 18.55 -8.06 -0.61
C ALA A 19 17.69 -7.18 0.32
N THR A 20 17.40 -7.62 1.54
CA THR A 20 16.64 -6.81 2.51
C THR A 20 17.38 -5.53 2.87
N VAL A 21 18.69 -5.59 3.15
CA VAL A 21 19.48 -4.38 3.44
C VAL A 21 19.46 -3.43 2.25
N PHE A 22 19.74 -3.94 1.05
CA PHE A 22 19.76 -3.16 -0.18
C PHE A 22 18.41 -2.47 -0.45
N TRP A 23 17.31 -3.22 -0.45
CA TRP A 23 15.99 -2.69 -0.76
C TRP A 23 15.45 -1.77 0.33
N THR A 24 15.80 -2.02 1.60
CA THR A 24 15.46 -1.12 2.70
C THR A 24 16.16 0.23 2.53
N THR A 25 17.45 0.22 2.24
CA THR A 25 18.21 1.45 2.00
C THR A 25 17.69 2.20 0.77
N TYR A 26 17.46 1.49 -0.33
CA TYR A 26 16.85 2.05 -1.54
C TYR A 26 15.51 2.72 -1.24
N THR A 27 14.61 2.02 -0.54
CA THR A 27 13.27 2.55 -0.24
C THR A 27 13.33 3.75 0.69
N ARG A 28 14.27 3.77 1.67
CA ARG A 28 14.51 4.95 2.52
C ARG A 28 14.92 6.18 1.71
N ILE A 29 15.80 6.00 0.74
CA ILE A 29 16.21 7.09 -0.15
C ILE A 29 15.01 7.59 -0.96
N ILE A 30 14.21 6.69 -1.53
CA ILE A 30 13.00 7.07 -2.28
C ILE A 30 11.98 7.78 -1.38
N PHE A 31 11.78 7.34 -0.14
CA PHE A 31 10.93 8.02 0.83
C PHE A 31 11.43 9.43 1.12
N TRP A 32 12.70 9.59 1.39
CA TRP A 32 13.32 10.89 1.64
C TRP A 32 13.16 11.85 0.45
N ILE A 33 13.45 11.41 -0.78
CA ILE A 33 13.27 12.22 -2.01
C ILE A 33 11.80 12.64 -2.19
N ASN A 34 10.85 11.78 -1.80
CA ASN A 34 9.42 12.06 -1.89
C ASN A 34 8.83 12.78 -0.65
N GLY A 35 9.65 13.18 0.32
CA GLY A 35 9.18 13.85 1.54
C GLY A 35 8.33 12.98 2.46
N VAL A 36 8.41 11.65 2.33
CA VAL A 36 7.69 10.71 3.20
C VAL A 36 8.37 10.66 4.56
N LYS A 37 7.63 10.97 5.61
CA LYS A 37 8.07 10.77 7.00
C LYS A 37 7.84 9.30 7.37
N CYS A 38 8.88 8.58 7.75
CA CYS A 38 8.80 7.18 8.13
C CYS A 38 9.79 6.88 9.26
N ASP A 39 9.27 6.42 10.40
CA ASP A 39 10.08 6.20 11.60
C ASP A 39 10.98 4.98 11.44
N SER A 40 10.44 3.85 11.01
CA SER A 40 11.24 2.68 10.68
C SER A 40 10.63 1.85 9.56
N LEU A 41 11.50 1.29 8.72
CA LEU A 41 11.12 0.60 7.49
C LEU A 41 11.99 -0.64 7.29
N LYS A 42 11.35 -1.72 6.83
CA LYS A 42 12.02 -2.88 6.24
C LYS A 42 11.38 -3.19 4.90
N ALA A 43 12.18 -3.26 3.85
CA ALA A 43 11.68 -3.55 2.51
C ALA A 43 12.42 -4.74 1.88
N LEU A 44 11.68 -5.55 1.13
CA LEU A 44 12.21 -6.61 0.29
C LEU A 44 11.59 -6.48 -1.10
N GLY A 45 12.41 -6.04 -2.06
CA GLY A 45 12.02 -5.71 -3.43
C GLY A 45 11.75 -4.21 -3.64
N ARG A 46 11.55 -3.83 -4.91
CA ARG A 46 11.42 -2.43 -5.34
C ARG A 46 9.99 -1.92 -5.19
N ALA A 47 9.74 -1.06 -4.20
CA ALA A 47 8.51 -0.30 -4.12
C ALA A 47 8.55 0.93 -5.06
N ARG A 48 7.40 1.30 -5.63
CA ARG A 48 7.21 2.56 -6.35
C ARG A 48 6.49 3.55 -5.44
N VAL A 49 7.09 4.69 -5.23
CA VAL A 49 6.54 5.74 -4.37
C VAL A 49 6.56 7.04 -5.13
N ASN A 50 5.44 7.74 -5.15
CA ASN A 50 5.33 9.08 -5.73
C ASN A 50 4.39 9.92 -4.87
N VAL A 51 4.93 10.94 -4.23
CA VAL A 51 4.17 11.94 -3.50
C VAL A 51 4.26 13.24 -4.29
N SER A 52 3.14 13.70 -4.80
CA SER A 52 3.06 14.96 -5.56
C SER A 52 3.37 16.16 -4.68
N LEU A 53 3.82 17.26 -5.29
CA LEU A 53 4.00 18.53 -4.58
C LEU A 53 2.68 18.92 -3.88
N GLY A 54 2.76 19.20 -2.57
CA GLY A 54 1.61 19.47 -1.70
C GLY A 54 0.99 18.24 -1.03
N GLY A 55 1.20 17.03 -1.57
CA GLY A 55 0.81 15.78 -0.91
C GLY A 55 1.63 15.51 0.35
N LYS A 56 1.04 14.74 1.28
CA LYS A 56 1.69 14.41 2.56
C LYS A 56 1.61 12.90 2.81
N ALA A 57 2.72 12.31 3.25
CA ALA A 57 2.75 10.91 3.65
C ALA A 57 3.53 10.76 4.96
N THR A 58 2.88 10.13 5.95
CA THR A 58 3.47 9.82 7.26
C THR A 58 3.27 8.35 7.57
N ILE A 59 4.32 7.67 8.00
CA ILE A 59 4.34 6.24 8.26
C ILE A 59 5.05 6.02 9.59
N GLY A 60 4.42 5.29 10.49
CA GLY A 60 4.96 4.97 11.80
C GLY A 60 6.06 3.91 11.80
N ASN A 61 6.30 3.35 12.98
CA ASN A 61 7.33 2.34 13.21
C ASN A 61 6.95 0.96 12.64
N GLY A 62 7.97 0.18 12.26
CA GLY A 62 7.77 -1.21 11.88
C GLY A 62 7.09 -1.43 10.53
N PHE A 63 7.12 -0.44 9.64
CA PHE A 63 6.54 -0.60 8.31
C PHE A 63 7.31 -1.64 7.50
N TYR A 64 6.58 -2.64 6.97
CA TYR A 64 7.18 -3.74 6.22
C TYR A 64 6.60 -3.86 4.81
N ILE A 65 7.47 -3.84 3.81
CA ILE A 65 7.12 -4.01 2.40
C ILE A 65 7.71 -5.29 1.84
N ARG A 66 6.87 -6.13 1.21
CA ARG A 66 7.30 -7.17 0.29
C ARG A 66 6.81 -6.85 -1.11
N THR A 67 7.68 -6.87 -2.11
CA THR A 67 7.31 -6.46 -3.45
C THR A 67 8.14 -7.17 -4.53
N GLY A 68 7.49 -7.48 -5.65
CA GLY A 68 8.08 -8.19 -6.78
C GLY A 68 7.91 -9.71 -6.71
N GLN A 69 7.86 -10.35 -7.87
CA GLN A 69 7.60 -11.79 -8.02
C GLN A 69 8.65 -12.68 -7.32
N SER A 70 9.88 -12.21 -7.16
CA SER A 70 10.94 -12.96 -6.47
C SER A 70 10.75 -13.06 -4.95
N TYR A 71 9.88 -12.25 -4.36
CA TYR A 71 9.75 -12.09 -2.91
C TYR A 71 8.34 -12.27 -2.38
N THR A 72 7.35 -12.35 -3.25
CA THR A 72 5.95 -12.59 -2.91
C THR A 72 5.28 -13.40 -4.01
N GLU A 73 4.42 -14.31 -3.62
CA GLU A 73 3.80 -15.28 -4.52
C GLU A 73 2.51 -14.73 -5.15
N VAL A 74 1.98 -13.62 -4.63
CA VAL A 74 0.70 -13.08 -5.05
C VAL A 74 0.77 -11.59 -5.34
N GLY A 75 0.05 -11.17 -6.39
CA GLY A 75 -0.01 -9.78 -6.86
C GLY A 75 1.14 -9.45 -7.84
N ASN A 76 0.79 -9.15 -9.08
CA ASN A 76 1.77 -8.99 -10.17
C ASN A 76 2.29 -7.55 -10.33
N LEU A 77 1.64 -6.55 -9.72
CA LEU A 77 1.93 -5.13 -10.00
C LEU A 77 3.05 -4.52 -9.15
N GLY A 78 3.52 -5.23 -8.14
CA GLY A 78 4.45 -4.68 -7.15
C GLY A 78 3.76 -3.68 -6.20
N THR A 79 4.49 -3.25 -5.17
CA THR A 79 3.98 -2.26 -4.21
C THR A 79 4.05 -0.87 -4.80
N ARG A 80 2.94 -0.12 -4.69
CA ARG A 80 2.81 1.26 -5.12
C ARG A 80 2.19 2.11 -4.03
N ILE A 81 2.78 3.27 -3.75
CA ILE A 81 2.26 4.29 -2.86
C ILE A 81 2.24 5.59 -3.65
N LEU A 82 1.04 6.07 -3.96
CA LEU A 82 0.81 7.26 -4.78
C LEU A 82 -0.01 8.26 -3.95
N VAL A 83 0.49 9.47 -3.79
CA VAL A 83 -0.20 10.52 -3.06
C VAL A 83 -0.35 11.74 -3.97
N GLY A 84 -1.59 12.14 -4.19
CA GLY A 84 -1.93 13.29 -5.03
C GLY A 84 -1.56 14.63 -4.39
N PRO A 85 -1.68 15.76 -5.12
CA PRO A 85 -1.25 17.08 -4.63
C PRO A 85 -1.97 17.57 -3.37
N GLN A 86 -3.19 17.09 -3.13
CA GLN A 86 -3.99 17.40 -1.94
C GLN A 86 -4.13 16.17 -1.03
N GLY A 87 -3.52 15.04 -1.43
CA GLY A 87 -3.64 13.76 -0.76
C GLY A 87 -2.89 13.73 0.57
N ILE A 88 -3.50 13.04 1.53
CA ILE A 88 -2.90 12.76 2.83
C ILE A 88 -2.90 11.25 3.05
N LEU A 89 -1.73 10.67 3.24
CA LEU A 89 -1.58 9.27 3.63
C LEU A 89 -1.00 9.20 5.03
N THR A 90 -1.72 8.51 5.91
CA THR A 90 -1.23 8.20 7.26
C THR A 90 -1.25 6.69 7.46
N ILE A 91 -0.12 6.11 7.82
CA ILE A 91 0.02 4.69 8.14
C ILE A 91 0.58 4.60 9.57
N GLY A 92 -0.08 3.84 10.42
CA GLY A 92 0.33 3.59 11.80
C GLY A 92 1.53 2.67 11.92
N ASN A 93 1.66 2.06 13.10
CA ASN A 93 2.79 1.21 13.46
C ASN A 93 2.54 -0.26 13.05
N ASN A 94 3.62 -1.01 12.80
CA ASN A 94 3.60 -2.44 12.51
C ASN A 94 2.69 -2.82 11.34
N VAL A 95 2.63 -1.99 10.31
CA VAL A 95 1.84 -2.26 9.11
C VAL A 95 2.68 -3.00 8.08
N GLY A 96 2.16 -4.13 7.61
CA GLY A 96 2.77 -4.93 6.56
C GLY A 96 1.98 -4.91 5.26
N MET A 97 2.66 -4.74 4.11
CA MET A 97 2.01 -4.84 2.82
C MET A 97 2.82 -5.64 1.80
N SER A 98 2.12 -6.39 0.97
CA SER A 98 2.72 -7.23 -0.07
C SER A 98 2.14 -6.90 -1.44
N ASN A 99 2.96 -6.48 -2.43
CA ASN A 99 2.50 -6.16 -3.78
C ASN A 99 1.17 -5.35 -3.85
N ALA A 100 0.90 -4.50 -2.87
CA ALA A 100 -0.35 -3.76 -2.77
C ALA A 100 -0.20 -2.34 -3.32
N THR A 101 -1.31 -1.73 -3.71
CA THR A 101 -1.36 -0.36 -4.23
C THR A 101 -2.21 0.51 -3.31
N ILE A 102 -1.68 1.65 -2.88
CA ILE A 102 -2.40 2.70 -2.17
C ILE A 102 -2.37 3.97 -3.02
N VAL A 103 -3.54 4.54 -3.26
CA VAL A 103 -3.69 5.86 -3.88
C VAL A 103 -4.47 6.75 -2.91
N ALA A 104 -3.84 7.83 -2.48
CA ALA A 104 -4.44 8.84 -1.62
C ALA A 104 -4.49 10.18 -2.37
N ASP A 105 -5.65 10.50 -2.89
CA ASP A 105 -5.90 11.76 -3.62
C ASP A 105 -6.64 12.79 -2.73
N GLN A 106 -7.29 12.31 -1.66
CA GLN A 106 -7.88 13.07 -0.58
C GLN A 106 -7.30 12.64 0.76
N SER A 107 -7.66 11.45 1.28
CA SER A 107 -7.14 10.95 2.55
C SER A 107 -7.28 9.44 2.67
N VAL A 108 -6.17 8.76 2.98
CA VAL A 108 -6.15 7.36 3.40
C VAL A 108 -5.46 7.26 4.74
N THR A 109 -6.18 6.74 5.74
CA THR A 109 -5.65 6.49 7.08
C THR A 109 -5.69 4.99 7.36
N ILE A 110 -4.58 4.43 7.82
CA ILE A 110 -4.40 3.03 8.20
C ILE A 110 -3.86 3.01 9.63
N GLY A 111 -4.55 2.31 10.52
CA GLY A 111 -4.17 2.17 11.92
C GLY A 111 -2.95 1.27 12.15
N ASP A 112 -2.79 0.84 13.39
CA ASP A 112 -1.68 0.02 13.83
C ASP A 112 -1.94 -1.48 13.60
N ASN A 113 -0.87 -2.27 13.43
CA ASN A 113 -0.90 -3.73 13.30
C ASN A 113 -1.77 -4.23 12.12
N VAL A 114 -1.79 -3.51 11.01
CA VAL A 114 -2.59 -3.87 9.83
C VAL A 114 -1.77 -4.72 8.88
N MET A 115 -2.39 -5.82 8.40
CA MET A 115 -1.82 -6.67 7.37
C MET A 115 -2.55 -6.51 6.04
N ILE A 116 -1.82 -6.09 5.00
CA ILE A 116 -2.36 -5.87 3.66
C ILE A 116 -1.81 -6.94 2.72
N GLY A 117 -2.69 -7.82 2.28
CA GLY A 117 -2.40 -8.98 1.43
C GLY A 117 -1.91 -8.60 0.02
N GLY A 118 -1.39 -9.60 -0.69
CA GLY A 118 -0.86 -9.42 -2.04
C GLY A 118 -1.93 -8.95 -3.03
N GLY A 119 -1.61 -7.94 -3.84
CA GLY A 119 -2.51 -7.41 -4.87
C GLY A 119 -3.68 -6.57 -4.37
N VAL A 120 -3.74 -6.27 -3.08
CA VAL A 120 -4.76 -5.35 -2.52
C VAL A 120 -4.63 -3.97 -3.14
N GLN A 121 -5.77 -3.35 -3.41
CA GLN A 121 -5.87 -2.00 -3.94
C GLN A 121 -6.72 -1.14 -3.01
N ILE A 122 -6.23 0.04 -2.64
CA ILE A 122 -6.90 1.00 -1.75
C ILE A 122 -6.92 2.33 -2.47
N PHE A 123 -8.11 2.78 -2.91
CA PHE A 123 -8.28 3.98 -3.71
C PHE A 123 -9.37 4.88 -3.14
N ASP A 124 -9.01 6.08 -2.73
CA ASP A 124 -9.94 7.10 -2.22
C ASP A 124 -10.54 7.98 -3.34
N THR A 125 -10.35 7.61 -4.59
CA THR A 125 -10.74 8.37 -5.79
C THR A 125 -11.34 7.46 -6.85
N ASN A 126 -12.20 8.03 -7.71
CA ASN A 126 -12.71 7.37 -8.90
C ASN A 126 -11.75 7.47 -10.10
N PHE A 127 -10.70 8.25 -10.03
CA PHE A 127 -9.76 8.61 -11.10
C PHE A 127 -10.37 9.43 -12.24
N HIS A 128 -11.65 9.27 -12.53
CA HIS A 128 -12.39 9.98 -13.55
C HIS A 128 -13.77 10.41 -13.06
N SER A 129 -14.34 11.42 -13.70
CA SER A 129 -15.70 11.87 -13.44
C SER A 129 -16.71 10.76 -13.75
N THR A 130 -17.73 10.64 -12.92
CA THR A 130 -18.89 9.76 -13.20
C THR A 130 -19.86 10.37 -14.21
N ASP A 131 -19.77 11.67 -14.48
CA ASP A 131 -20.50 12.32 -15.55
C ASP A 131 -19.87 11.97 -16.92
N PRO A 132 -20.62 11.34 -17.84
CA PRO A 132 -20.07 10.94 -19.12
C PRO A 132 -19.70 12.14 -20.00
N ILE A 133 -20.39 13.26 -19.89
CA ILE A 133 -20.12 14.47 -20.68
C ILE A 133 -18.78 15.06 -20.25
N ILE A 134 -18.58 15.25 -18.96
CA ILE A 134 -17.32 15.75 -18.41
C ILE A 134 -16.16 14.80 -18.76
N ARG A 135 -16.34 13.50 -18.52
CA ARG A 135 -15.31 12.49 -18.75
C ARG A 135 -14.85 12.42 -20.21
N THR A 136 -15.73 12.71 -21.16
CA THR A 136 -15.43 12.65 -22.62
C THR A 136 -15.10 14.01 -23.23
N SER A 137 -15.25 15.11 -22.50
CA SER A 137 -15.04 16.47 -23.00
C SER A 137 -13.58 16.81 -23.35
N GLY A 138 -12.61 16.05 -22.81
CA GLY A 138 -11.19 16.40 -22.87
C GLY A 138 -10.79 17.57 -21.95
N THR A 139 -11.74 18.11 -21.17
CA THR A 139 -11.53 19.22 -20.24
C THR A 139 -11.72 18.80 -18.77
N GLU A 140 -11.84 17.49 -18.53
CA GLU A 140 -11.96 16.93 -17.18
C GLU A 140 -10.81 17.41 -16.28
N THR A 141 -11.15 17.90 -15.11
CA THR A 141 -10.21 18.35 -14.07
C THR A 141 -10.25 17.44 -12.85
N ARG A 142 -9.31 17.63 -11.92
CA ARG A 142 -9.31 16.87 -10.65
C ARG A 142 -10.53 17.16 -9.77
N ASP A 143 -11.13 18.33 -9.91
CA ASP A 143 -12.30 18.74 -9.11
C ASP A 143 -13.59 18.04 -9.59
N ASP A 144 -13.61 17.57 -10.83
CA ASP A 144 -14.70 16.79 -11.40
C ASP A 144 -14.71 15.34 -10.92
N VAL A 145 -13.61 14.88 -10.31
CA VAL A 145 -13.43 13.50 -9.86
C VAL A 145 -13.90 13.33 -8.42
N LYS A 146 -14.87 12.44 -8.21
CA LYS A 146 -15.36 12.13 -6.85
C LYS A 146 -14.30 11.41 -6.03
N LYS A 147 -14.06 11.93 -4.84
CA LYS A 147 -13.15 11.41 -3.82
C LYS A 147 -13.89 11.29 -2.50
N ALA A 148 -13.47 10.37 -1.66
CA ALA A 148 -13.95 10.30 -0.27
C ALA A 148 -12.91 9.57 0.60
N PRO A 149 -12.68 10.01 1.85
CA PRO A 149 -11.67 9.45 2.72
C PRO A 149 -11.86 7.95 2.94
N ILE A 150 -10.74 7.23 3.10
CA ILE A 150 -10.72 5.85 3.57
C ILE A 150 -10.10 5.83 4.96
N ALA A 151 -10.74 5.13 5.89
CA ALA A 151 -10.23 4.88 7.24
C ALA A 151 -10.18 3.38 7.51
N ILE A 152 -9.01 2.87 7.84
CA ILE A 152 -8.79 1.48 8.24
C ILE A 152 -8.32 1.49 9.68
N GLY A 153 -9.05 0.80 10.55
CA GLY A 153 -8.76 0.71 11.98
C GLY A 153 -7.52 -0.11 12.31
N ASN A 154 -7.37 -0.43 13.58
CA ASN A 154 -6.24 -1.21 14.11
C ASN A 154 -6.49 -2.71 13.99
N ASN A 155 -5.41 -3.52 13.94
CA ASN A 155 -5.48 -4.98 13.93
C ASN A 155 -6.31 -5.56 12.77
N VAL A 156 -6.42 -4.85 11.65
CA VAL A 156 -7.18 -5.25 10.47
C VAL A 156 -6.35 -6.17 9.59
N PHE A 157 -7.00 -7.20 9.04
CA PHE A 157 -6.41 -8.04 7.99
C PHE A 157 -7.18 -7.88 6.69
N ILE A 158 -6.51 -7.46 5.62
CA ILE A 158 -7.08 -7.34 4.28
C ILE A 158 -6.54 -8.47 3.41
N GLY A 159 -7.42 -9.38 3.03
CA GLY A 159 -7.11 -10.54 2.21
C GLY A 159 -6.66 -10.15 0.79
N THR A 160 -5.92 -11.05 0.19
CA THR A 160 -5.31 -10.92 -1.14
C THR A 160 -6.30 -10.50 -2.23
N ASN A 161 -5.87 -9.63 -3.15
CA ASN A 161 -6.65 -9.15 -4.31
C ASN A 161 -7.96 -8.44 -3.94
N SER A 162 -8.09 -7.94 -2.72
CA SER A 162 -9.25 -7.12 -2.34
C SER A 162 -9.11 -5.69 -2.83
N LEU A 163 -10.25 -5.04 -3.10
CA LEU A 163 -10.35 -3.65 -3.47
C LEU A 163 -11.11 -2.87 -2.38
N ILE A 164 -10.48 -1.86 -1.80
CA ILE A 164 -11.10 -0.93 -0.85
C ILE A 164 -11.38 0.38 -1.58
N CYS A 165 -12.67 0.68 -1.73
CA CYS A 165 -13.13 1.85 -2.48
C CYS A 165 -13.23 3.09 -1.57
N LYS A 166 -13.24 4.25 -2.20
CA LYS A 166 -13.42 5.54 -1.54
C LYS A 166 -14.62 5.57 -0.59
N GLY A 167 -14.49 6.28 0.52
CA GLY A 167 -15.54 6.47 1.51
C GLY A 167 -15.75 5.29 2.46
N VAL A 168 -14.93 4.24 2.36
CA VAL A 168 -15.05 3.05 3.22
C VAL A 168 -14.31 3.28 4.54
N THR A 169 -14.98 2.95 5.63
CA THR A 169 -14.38 2.78 6.96
C THR A 169 -14.36 1.28 7.31
N ILE A 170 -13.21 0.76 7.70
CA ILE A 170 -13.04 -0.59 8.21
C ILE A 170 -12.72 -0.49 9.70
N GLY A 171 -13.57 -1.06 10.54
CA GLY A 171 -13.41 -1.03 12.00
C GLY A 171 -12.25 -1.90 12.50
N ASP A 172 -11.86 -1.67 13.75
CA ASP A 172 -10.78 -2.40 14.41
C ASP A 172 -11.04 -3.91 14.43
N GLY A 173 -10.00 -4.69 14.21
CA GLY A 173 -10.05 -6.16 14.25
C GLY A 173 -10.75 -6.82 13.05
N ALA A 174 -11.33 -6.04 12.13
CA ALA A 174 -12.05 -6.61 10.99
C ALA A 174 -11.15 -7.41 10.04
N ILE A 175 -11.72 -8.43 9.43
CA ILE A 175 -11.08 -9.25 8.41
C ILE A 175 -11.82 -9.09 7.09
N ILE A 176 -11.14 -8.59 6.08
CA ILE A 176 -11.65 -8.52 4.71
C ILE A 176 -11.21 -9.79 3.98
N ALA A 177 -12.17 -10.60 3.55
CA ALA A 177 -11.87 -11.83 2.82
C ALA A 177 -11.15 -11.56 1.50
N ALA A 178 -10.31 -12.49 1.05
CA ALA A 178 -9.60 -12.36 -0.22
C ALA A 178 -10.58 -12.18 -1.40
N GLY A 179 -10.21 -11.31 -2.36
CA GLY A 179 -11.02 -11.01 -3.54
C GLY A 179 -12.25 -10.14 -3.27
N SER A 180 -12.39 -9.57 -2.07
CA SER A 180 -13.54 -8.72 -1.73
C SER A 180 -13.45 -7.35 -2.42
N VAL A 181 -14.62 -6.81 -2.77
CA VAL A 181 -14.76 -5.40 -3.18
C VAL A 181 -15.57 -4.68 -2.09
N SER A 182 -14.87 -3.90 -1.26
CA SER A 182 -15.48 -3.13 -0.18
C SER A 182 -15.92 -1.76 -0.69
N VAL A 183 -17.23 -1.61 -0.89
CA VAL A 183 -17.89 -0.35 -1.31
C VAL A 183 -18.73 0.25 -0.19
N LYS A 184 -18.84 -0.45 0.95
CA LYS A 184 -19.51 -0.04 2.18
C LYS A 184 -18.59 -0.27 3.36
N SER A 185 -18.80 0.50 4.43
CA SER A 185 -18.04 0.35 5.66
C SER A 185 -18.26 -1.02 6.31
N VAL A 186 -17.23 -1.51 6.97
CA VAL A 186 -17.20 -2.80 7.68
C VAL A 186 -17.07 -2.51 9.16
N PRO A 187 -17.94 -3.02 10.03
CA PRO A 187 -17.84 -2.81 11.46
C PRO A 187 -16.58 -3.47 12.04
N SER A 188 -16.27 -3.14 13.29
CA SER A 188 -15.24 -3.86 14.07
C SER A 188 -15.59 -5.33 14.21
N GLY A 189 -14.59 -6.20 14.13
CA GLY A 189 -14.71 -7.65 14.20
C GLY A 189 -14.35 -8.22 15.57
#